data_e6561b73743e6a47998dcab27966e48f
#
_entry.id   e6561b73743e6a47998dcab27966e48f
#
_cell.length_a   1.000
_cell.length_b   1.000
_cell.length_c   1.000
_cell.angle_alpha   90.00
_cell.angle_beta   90.00
_cell.angle_gamma   90.00
#
_symmetry.space_group_name_H-M   'P 1'
#
loop_
_entity.id
_entity.type
_entity.pdbx_description
1 polymer ?
#
loop_
_entity_poly.entity_id
_entity_poly.type
_entity_poly.pdbx_seq_one_letter_code
_entity_poly.pdbx_strand_id
1 'polypeptide(L)'
;MLPVPDPFRDYRKAIGILKCEFQGESVPMILRHEEVRRAAKDWQTFSSDAPFRVPIPSEEDVRTMRQLPIETNPPEHTEYREIVEPFFLRAKNPGVVAKVEALIDRMLVDALGRESIEVVREFALPLQSLALTHLLNLPAAEAETWISWGTHVFRDGGDGHKKGAALETYLQRQFDQSLANPGEDFFSALTRATFRGRLLTREEMMGFANLTFAGGRDTIIHSISSVLAYLGKNPKALEFLRQDPARIVLASEEFFRVFMPLTHIGRVCPVETDVYGVKVKPGGRVSLCWASANQDEAAFEAPDEVRLDRKPNPHLSFGFGAHLCLGAPHARLLLRTLLQKCTGRVAGITVLAAKERIENEASYQRVTGYESLTVKLSPL
;
A
#
# COMPACT_ATOMS: atom_id res chain seq x y z
N MET A 1 8.34 19.91 16.48
CA MET A 1 7.47 19.09 15.60
C MET A 1 6.27 18.64 16.42
N LEU A 2 5.04 18.67 15.89
CA LEU A 2 3.91 18.07 16.58
C LEU A 2 4.06 16.54 16.57
N PRO A 3 3.73 15.83 17.65
CA PRO A 3 3.81 14.38 17.69
C PRO A 3 2.84 13.77 16.67
N VAL A 4 3.20 12.61 16.13
CA VAL A 4 2.32 11.83 15.24
C VAL A 4 1.14 11.30 16.07
N PRO A 5 -0.12 11.58 15.69
CA PRO A 5 -1.27 11.11 16.44
C PRO A 5 -1.33 9.57 16.48
N ASP A 6 -1.61 9.03 17.67
CA ASP A 6 -1.74 7.58 17.90
C ASP A 6 -3.07 7.28 18.62
N PRO A 7 -4.14 7.00 17.88
CA PRO A 7 -5.44 6.72 18.48
C PRO A 7 -5.51 5.37 19.18
N PHE A 8 -4.50 4.53 19.04
CA PHE A 8 -4.46 3.17 19.60
C PHE A 8 -3.67 3.09 20.92
N ARG A 9 -2.95 4.15 21.32
CA ARG A 9 -1.98 4.14 22.42
C ARG A 9 -2.56 3.58 23.71
N ASP A 10 -3.70 4.09 24.15
CA ASP A 10 -4.29 3.70 25.44
C ASP A 10 -4.78 2.27 25.43
N TYR A 11 -5.41 1.83 24.35
CA TYR A 11 -5.83 0.43 24.16
C TYR A 11 -4.64 -0.52 24.09
N ARG A 12 -3.58 -0.13 23.37
CA ARG A 12 -2.34 -0.90 23.27
C ARG A 12 -1.68 -1.10 24.62
N LYS A 13 -1.59 -0.04 25.44
CA LYS A 13 -1.03 -0.10 26.79
C LYS A 13 -1.89 -0.91 27.75
N ALA A 14 -3.20 -0.77 27.70
CA ALA A 14 -4.11 -1.46 28.59
C ALA A 14 -4.10 -2.99 28.35
N ILE A 15 -4.76 -3.44 27.30
CA ILE A 15 -4.98 -4.87 27.02
C ILE A 15 -4.36 -5.35 25.69
N GLY A 16 -3.92 -4.43 24.81
CA GLY A 16 -3.35 -4.77 23.52
C GLY A 16 -4.39 -5.10 22.44
N ILE A 17 -5.68 -4.97 22.75
CA ILE A 17 -6.80 -5.24 21.85
C ILE A 17 -7.75 -4.05 21.84
N LEU A 18 -8.23 -3.69 20.64
CA LEU A 18 -9.36 -2.79 20.44
C LEU A 18 -10.52 -3.57 19.80
N LYS A 19 -11.69 -3.58 20.45
CA LYS A 19 -12.89 -4.14 19.85
C LYS A 19 -13.50 -3.12 18.90
N CYS A 20 -13.58 -3.48 17.63
CA CYS A 20 -14.17 -2.64 16.59
C CYS A 20 -15.44 -3.31 16.05
N GLU A 21 -16.38 -2.48 15.62
CA GLU A 21 -17.58 -2.93 14.92
C GLU A 21 -17.46 -2.55 13.45
N PHE A 22 -17.44 -3.54 12.56
CA PHE A 22 -17.41 -3.36 11.13
C PHE A 22 -18.60 -4.08 10.49
N GLN A 23 -19.51 -3.35 9.88
CA GLN A 23 -20.71 -3.92 9.21
C GLN A 23 -21.53 -4.84 10.14
N GLY A 24 -21.63 -4.52 11.44
CA GLY A 24 -22.36 -5.31 12.44
C GLY A 24 -21.61 -6.56 12.93
N GLU A 25 -20.35 -6.76 12.52
CA GLU A 25 -19.48 -7.80 13.05
C GLU A 25 -18.50 -7.21 14.07
N SER A 26 -18.42 -7.81 15.27
CA SER A 26 -17.43 -7.44 16.28
C SER A 26 -16.09 -8.08 15.94
N VAL A 27 -15.09 -7.25 15.62
CA VAL A 27 -13.77 -7.68 15.17
C VAL A 27 -12.71 -7.18 16.15
N PRO A 28 -12.09 -8.07 16.96
CA PRO A 28 -10.97 -7.68 17.81
C PRO A 28 -9.75 -7.34 16.94
N MET A 29 -9.16 -6.17 17.22
CA MET A 29 -7.99 -5.64 16.54
C MET A 29 -6.77 -5.79 17.44
N ILE A 30 -5.77 -6.56 17.01
CA ILE A 30 -4.50 -6.79 17.72
C ILE A 30 -3.61 -5.57 17.50
N LEU A 31 -3.06 -4.99 18.58
CA LEU A 31 -2.41 -3.68 18.55
C LEU A 31 -0.90 -3.71 18.78
N ARG A 32 -0.39 -4.63 19.62
CA ARG A 32 1.04 -4.66 20.02
C ARG A 32 1.91 -5.25 18.92
N HIS A 33 3.07 -4.67 18.71
CA HIS A 33 3.99 -5.02 17.63
C HIS A 33 4.32 -6.52 17.57
N GLU A 34 4.75 -7.09 18.70
CA GLU A 34 5.15 -8.52 18.74
C GLU A 34 3.95 -9.45 18.53
N GLU A 35 2.78 -9.07 19.06
CA GLU A 35 1.54 -9.83 18.91
C GLU A 35 1.04 -9.82 17.47
N VAL A 36 1.08 -8.66 16.80
CA VAL A 36 0.77 -8.51 15.38
C VAL A 36 1.73 -9.34 14.51
N ARG A 37 3.02 -9.32 14.83
CA ARG A 37 4.02 -10.15 14.12
C ARG A 37 3.77 -11.64 14.28
N ARG A 38 3.44 -12.08 15.51
CA ARG A 38 3.12 -13.48 15.79
C ARG A 38 1.88 -13.91 15.03
N ALA A 39 0.79 -13.15 15.12
CA ALA A 39 -0.44 -13.43 14.41
C ALA A 39 -0.27 -13.44 12.89
N ALA A 40 0.56 -12.56 12.33
CA ALA A 40 0.86 -12.53 10.90
C ALA A 40 1.64 -13.76 10.39
N LYS A 41 2.35 -14.48 11.28
CA LYS A 41 3.04 -15.75 10.96
C LYS A 41 2.16 -16.98 11.14
N ASP A 42 1.28 -16.95 12.10
CA ASP A 42 0.43 -18.07 12.49
C ASP A 42 -0.83 -18.12 11.60
N TRP A 43 -0.62 -18.50 10.33
CA TRP A 43 -1.71 -18.60 9.36
C TRP A 43 -2.66 -19.76 9.65
N GLN A 44 -2.28 -20.74 10.47
CA GLN A 44 -3.18 -21.81 10.89
C GLN A 44 -4.27 -21.30 11.82
N THR A 45 -3.90 -20.40 12.74
CA THR A 45 -4.86 -19.77 13.68
C THR A 45 -5.52 -18.54 13.04
N PHE A 46 -4.76 -17.73 12.30
CA PHE A 46 -5.19 -16.46 11.70
C PHE A 46 -5.13 -16.55 10.18
N SER A 47 -6.12 -17.23 9.61
CA SER A 47 -6.17 -17.60 8.20
C SER A 47 -6.43 -16.40 7.29
N SER A 48 -5.74 -16.37 6.16
CA SER A 48 -6.07 -15.51 5.00
C SER A 48 -6.92 -16.24 3.97
N ASP A 49 -7.16 -17.54 4.10
CA ASP A 49 -8.04 -18.30 3.21
C ASP A 49 -9.51 -17.99 3.54
N ALA A 50 -9.89 -16.79 3.23
CA ALA A 50 -11.20 -16.21 3.48
C ALA A 50 -11.53 -15.21 2.36
N PRO A 51 -12.01 -15.69 1.20
CA PRO A 51 -12.31 -14.85 0.06
C PRO A 51 -13.21 -13.68 0.45
N PHE A 52 -12.86 -12.47 -0.02
CA PHE A 52 -13.54 -11.20 0.23
C PHE A 52 -13.50 -10.68 1.68
N ARG A 53 -13.03 -11.47 2.66
CA ARG A 53 -13.08 -11.14 4.09
C ARG A 53 -11.71 -10.74 4.68
N VAL A 54 -10.63 -10.81 3.89
CA VAL A 54 -9.32 -10.29 4.29
C VAL A 54 -9.31 -8.75 4.37
N PRO A 55 -9.93 -7.99 3.46
CA PRO A 55 -10.20 -6.58 3.67
C PRO A 55 -11.17 -6.34 4.83
N ILE A 56 -11.04 -5.21 5.52
CA ILE A 56 -11.99 -4.75 6.54
C ILE A 56 -12.34 -3.29 6.20
N PRO A 57 -13.61 -2.97 6.02
CA PRO A 57 -14.78 -3.88 6.00
C PRO A 57 -14.68 -4.97 4.92
N SER A 58 -15.54 -5.99 5.01
CA SER A 58 -15.63 -7.07 4.01
C SER A 58 -16.00 -6.52 2.63
N GLU A 59 -15.48 -7.16 1.59
CA GLU A 59 -15.79 -6.83 0.20
C GLU A 59 -16.71 -7.87 -0.48
N GLU A 60 -17.43 -8.69 0.32
CA GLU A 60 -18.35 -9.72 -0.18
C GLU A 60 -19.45 -9.13 -1.10
N ASP A 61 -19.91 -7.93 -0.81
CA ASP A 61 -20.93 -7.23 -1.61
C ASP A 61 -20.35 -6.42 -2.77
N VAL A 62 -19.03 -6.31 -2.87
CA VAL A 62 -18.35 -5.39 -3.81
C VAL A 62 -17.55 -6.12 -4.89
N ARG A 63 -16.90 -7.22 -4.53
CA ARG A 63 -16.05 -8.00 -5.42
C ARG A 63 -16.70 -9.30 -5.86
N THR A 64 -16.49 -9.65 -7.11
CA THR A 64 -16.97 -10.90 -7.72
C THR A 64 -15.88 -11.96 -7.81
N MET A 65 -14.61 -11.62 -7.56
CA MET A 65 -13.47 -12.53 -7.70
C MET A 65 -12.54 -12.48 -6.50
N ARG A 66 -11.98 -13.66 -6.19
CA ARG A 66 -10.96 -13.84 -5.15
C ARG A 66 -9.67 -13.13 -5.56
N GLN A 67 -9.00 -12.48 -4.62
CA GLN A 67 -7.69 -11.86 -4.84
C GLN A 67 -6.55 -12.84 -4.52
N LEU A 68 -5.70 -13.12 -5.52
CA LEU A 68 -4.59 -14.04 -5.37
C LEU A 68 -3.25 -13.29 -5.34
N PRO A 69 -2.30 -13.72 -4.51
CA PRO A 69 -2.36 -14.81 -3.53
C PRO A 69 -2.85 -14.40 -2.14
N ILE A 70 -3.27 -13.14 -1.91
CA ILE A 70 -3.51 -12.60 -0.56
C ILE A 70 -4.61 -13.34 0.22
N GLU A 71 -5.59 -13.91 -0.48
CA GLU A 71 -6.73 -14.64 0.11
C GLU A 71 -6.50 -16.16 0.10
N THR A 72 -5.26 -16.61 0.25
CA THR A 72 -4.89 -18.02 0.39
C THR A 72 -3.90 -18.20 1.53
N ASN A 73 -3.73 -19.44 1.99
CA ASN A 73 -2.73 -19.82 2.99
C ASN A 73 -1.60 -20.65 2.35
N PRO A 74 -0.40 -20.69 2.97
CA PRO A 74 0.59 -21.70 2.62
C PRO A 74 0.03 -23.13 2.76
N PRO A 75 0.42 -24.10 1.91
CA PRO A 75 1.44 -23.98 0.85
C PRO A 75 0.92 -23.29 -0.42
N GLU A 76 -0.38 -23.29 -0.67
CA GLU A 76 -0.99 -22.75 -1.89
C GLU A 76 -0.62 -21.29 -2.15
N HIS A 77 -0.65 -20.47 -1.10
CA HIS A 77 -0.18 -19.07 -1.16
C HIS A 77 1.25 -18.97 -1.71
N THR A 78 2.15 -19.83 -1.23
CA THR A 78 3.57 -19.80 -1.64
C THR A 78 3.71 -20.15 -3.11
N GLU A 79 3.02 -21.18 -3.56
CA GLU A 79 3.01 -21.62 -4.97
C GLU A 79 2.44 -20.53 -5.90
N TYR A 80 1.34 -19.87 -5.51
CA TYR A 80 0.79 -18.74 -6.26
C TYR A 80 1.71 -17.53 -6.24
N ARG A 81 2.35 -17.25 -5.10
CA ARG A 81 3.27 -16.12 -4.98
C ARG A 81 4.45 -16.25 -5.93
N GLU A 82 5.01 -17.46 -6.11
CA GLU A 82 6.12 -17.73 -7.02
C GLU A 82 5.79 -17.37 -8.48
N ILE A 83 4.53 -17.44 -8.88
CA ILE A 83 4.08 -17.10 -10.25
C ILE A 83 4.23 -15.58 -10.49
N VAL A 84 3.87 -14.74 -9.54
CA VAL A 84 3.78 -13.29 -9.74
C VAL A 84 4.99 -12.52 -9.20
N GLU A 85 5.73 -13.06 -8.23
CA GLU A 85 6.87 -12.39 -7.61
C GLU A 85 7.92 -11.89 -8.60
N PRO A 86 8.27 -12.61 -9.69
CA PRO A 86 9.23 -12.13 -10.68
C PRO A 86 8.89 -10.76 -11.27
N PHE A 87 7.60 -10.45 -11.46
CA PHE A 87 7.17 -9.14 -11.94
C PHE A 87 7.43 -8.03 -10.93
N PHE A 88 7.16 -8.28 -9.67
CA PHE A 88 7.41 -7.28 -8.62
C PHE A 88 8.91 -7.08 -8.34
N LEU A 89 9.73 -8.12 -8.54
CA LEU A 89 11.19 -8.03 -8.47
C LEU A 89 11.80 -7.20 -9.61
N ARG A 90 11.07 -6.97 -10.71
CA ARG A 90 11.50 -6.04 -11.78
C ARG A 90 11.79 -4.63 -11.28
N ALA A 91 11.23 -4.22 -10.14
CA ALA A 91 11.61 -2.97 -9.47
C ALA A 91 13.11 -2.88 -9.12
N LYS A 92 13.85 -4.00 -9.13
CA LYS A 92 15.31 -4.06 -8.96
C LYS A 92 16.06 -4.13 -10.31
N ASN A 93 15.35 -4.27 -11.42
CA ASN A 93 15.97 -4.35 -12.75
C ASN A 93 16.50 -2.97 -13.15
N PRO A 94 17.78 -2.84 -13.57
CA PRO A 94 18.37 -1.55 -13.93
C PRO A 94 17.58 -0.78 -14.99
N GLY A 95 17.00 -1.46 -15.97
CA GLY A 95 16.19 -0.83 -17.02
C GLY A 95 14.87 -0.27 -16.49
N VAL A 96 14.22 -0.92 -15.53
CA VAL A 96 13.02 -0.39 -14.85
C VAL A 96 13.39 0.76 -13.94
N VAL A 97 14.48 0.64 -13.18
CA VAL A 97 15.00 1.71 -12.31
C VAL A 97 15.26 2.97 -13.13
N ALA A 98 16.01 2.88 -14.23
CA ALA A 98 16.31 4.01 -15.10
C ALA A 98 15.05 4.68 -15.68
N LYS A 99 14.02 3.89 -16.07
CA LYS A 99 12.74 4.43 -16.55
C LYS A 99 11.99 5.20 -15.46
N VAL A 100 11.98 4.67 -14.23
CA VAL A 100 11.35 5.33 -13.08
C VAL A 100 12.10 6.60 -12.68
N GLU A 101 13.44 6.58 -12.69
CA GLU A 101 14.26 7.77 -12.43
C GLU A 101 13.99 8.88 -13.45
N ALA A 102 13.97 8.55 -14.74
CA ALA A 102 13.68 9.50 -15.81
C ALA A 102 12.23 10.05 -15.71
N LEU A 103 11.27 9.19 -15.35
CA LEU A 103 9.88 9.59 -15.15
C LEU A 103 9.75 10.60 -14.02
N ILE A 104 10.30 10.30 -12.85
CA ILE A 104 10.23 11.18 -11.67
C ILE A 104 10.96 12.50 -11.94
N ASP A 105 12.13 12.44 -12.58
CA ASP A 105 12.91 13.62 -12.94
C ASP A 105 12.12 14.57 -13.84
N ARG A 106 11.51 14.04 -14.91
CA ARG A 106 10.66 14.82 -15.83
C ARG A 106 9.45 15.42 -15.13
N MET A 107 8.76 14.64 -14.30
CA MET A 107 7.58 15.12 -13.59
C MET A 107 7.91 16.21 -12.56
N LEU A 108 9.06 16.12 -11.89
CA LEU A 108 9.53 17.17 -10.98
C LEU A 108 9.93 18.45 -11.72
N VAL A 109 10.58 18.33 -12.89
CA VAL A 109 10.91 19.50 -13.73
C VAL A 109 9.65 20.23 -14.18
N ASP A 110 8.63 19.47 -14.64
CA ASP A 110 7.33 20.04 -15.00
C ASP A 110 6.66 20.72 -13.79
N ALA A 111 6.64 20.07 -12.65
CA ALA A 111 6.05 20.60 -11.42
C ALA A 111 6.76 21.88 -10.92
N LEU A 112 8.09 21.97 -11.07
CA LEU A 112 8.88 23.17 -10.74
C LEU A 112 8.61 24.34 -11.68
N GLY A 113 8.18 24.09 -12.92
CA GLY A 113 7.80 25.12 -13.90
C GLY A 113 6.39 25.70 -13.68
N ARG A 114 5.61 25.13 -12.75
CA ARG A 114 4.24 25.53 -12.46
C ARG A 114 4.15 26.39 -11.20
N GLU A 115 3.16 27.27 -11.14
CA GLU A 115 2.89 28.11 -9.96
C GLU A 115 2.58 27.23 -8.72
N SER A 116 1.78 26.19 -8.92
CA SER A 116 1.45 25.15 -7.93
C SER A 116 0.98 23.87 -8.61
N ILE A 117 1.00 22.77 -7.86
CA ILE A 117 0.46 21.48 -8.30
C ILE A 117 -0.49 20.89 -7.26
N GLU A 118 -1.52 20.19 -7.70
CA GLU A 118 -2.32 19.31 -6.85
C GLU A 118 -1.65 17.92 -6.82
N VAL A 119 -1.02 17.62 -5.69
CA VAL A 119 -0.12 16.46 -5.56
C VAL A 119 -0.82 15.14 -5.80
N VAL A 120 -2.05 14.95 -5.30
CA VAL A 120 -2.74 13.65 -5.33
C VAL A 120 -3.09 13.26 -6.76
N ARG A 121 -3.74 14.14 -7.52
CA ARG A 121 -4.28 13.86 -8.86
C ARG A 121 -3.34 14.21 -9.99
N GLU A 122 -2.54 15.29 -9.84
CA GLU A 122 -1.68 15.79 -10.92
C GLU A 122 -0.23 15.27 -10.85
N PHE A 123 0.17 14.70 -9.71
CA PHE A 123 1.52 14.18 -9.52
C PHE A 123 1.55 12.72 -9.08
N ALA A 124 1.00 12.39 -7.91
CA ALA A 124 1.13 11.04 -7.33
C ALA A 124 0.37 9.97 -8.12
N LEU A 125 -0.87 10.25 -8.56
CA LEU A 125 -1.66 9.33 -9.37
C LEU A 125 -1.02 9.07 -10.75
N PRO A 126 -0.61 10.09 -11.55
CA PRO A 126 0.10 9.86 -12.80
C PRO A 126 1.44 9.16 -12.59
N LEU A 127 2.22 9.55 -11.59
CA LEU A 127 3.50 8.90 -11.28
C LEU A 127 3.33 7.41 -11.00
N GLN A 128 2.41 7.06 -10.09
CA GLN A 128 2.12 5.68 -9.76
C GLN A 128 1.65 4.88 -10.98
N SER A 129 0.72 5.43 -11.78
CA SER A 129 0.17 4.74 -12.95
C SER A 129 1.24 4.48 -14.02
N LEU A 130 2.05 5.49 -14.36
CA LEU A 130 3.14 5.34 -15.32
C LEU A 130 4.25 4.40 -14.81
N ALA A 131 4.62 4.48 -13.54
CA ALA A 131 5.61 3.59 -12.96
C ALA A 131 5.13 2.13 -12.91
N LEU A 132 3.83 1.91 -12.71
CA LEU A 132 3.24 0.57 -12.75
C LEU A 132 3.29 -0.02 -14.16
N THR A 133 3.14 0.77 -15.25
CA THR A 133 3.34 0.26 -16.61
C THR A 133 4.76 -0.25 -16.81
N HIS A 134 5.77 0.44 -16.27
CA HIS A 134 7.15 -0.02 -16.34
C HIS A 134 7.39 -1.31 -15.56
N LEU A 135 6.78 -1.43 -14.37
CA LEU A 135 6.86 -2.64 -13.55
C LEU A 135 6.23 -3.83 -14.27
N LEU A 136 5.04 -3.67 -14.83
CA LEU A 136 4.27 -4.73 -15.48
C LEU A 136 4.66 -4.96 -16.95
N ASN A 137 5.62 -4.20 -17.47
CA ASN A 137 6.05 -4.24 -18.88
C ASN A 137 4.93 -3.95 -19.87
N LEU A 138 4.07 -3.00 -19.54
CA LEU A 138 2.94 -2.57 -20.36
C LEU A 138 3.26 -1.27 -21.11
N PRO A 139 2.58 -0.97 -22.22
CA PRO A 139 2.66 0.33 -22.88
C PRO A 139 2.28 1.47 -21.93
N ALA A 140 3.00 2.60 -22.00
CA ALA A 140 2.72 3.77 -21.15
C ALA A 140 1.31 4.34 -21.37
N ALA A 141 0.70 4.15 -22.54
CA ALA A 141 -0.67 4.56 -22.85
C ALA A 141 -1.72 3.89 -21.95
N GLU A 142 -1.45 2.70 -21.38
CA GLU A 142 -2.36 2.06 -20.44
C GLU A 142 -2.57 2.90 -19.17
N ALA A 143 -1.57 3.70 -18.78
CA ALA A 143 -1.67 4.58 -17.63
C ALA A 143 -2.79 5.62 -17.77
N GLU A 144 -3.12 6.09 -18.98
CA GLU A 144 -4.20 7.05 -19.21
C GLU A 144 -5.56 6.49 -18.76
N THR A 145 -5.82 5.21 -19.09
CA THR A 145 -7.01 4.50 -18.62
C THR A 145 -7.03 4.44 -17.10
N TRP A 146 -5.91 4.10 -16.46
CA TRP A 146 -5.85 3.97 -15.00
C TRP A 146 -5.95 5.32 -14.28
N ILE A 147 -5.41 6.38 -14.86
CA ILE A 147 -5.54 7.75 -14.35
C ILE A 147 -7.01 8.21 -14.44
N SER A 148 -7.72 7.86 -15.51
CA SER A 148 -9.12 8.22 -15.69
C SER A 148 -10.06 7.64 -14.63
N TRP A 149 -9.69 6.53 -13.98
CA TRP A 149 -10.46 5.97 -12.85
C TRP A 149 -10.35 6.81 -11.57
N GLY A 150 -9.40 7.74 -11.50
CA GLY A 150 -9.15 8.56 -10.31
C GLY A 150 -8.53 7.77 -9.16
N THR A 151 -8.61 8.34 -7.96
CA THR A 151 -8.24 7.69 -6.70
C THR A 151 -9.42 6.89 -6.15
N HIS A 152 -9.16 5.92 -5.28
CA HIS A 152 -10.18 5.09 -4.59
C HIS A 152 -10.99 4.16 -5.50
N VAL A 153 -10.32 3.14 -6.05
CA VAL A 153 -10.95 2.19 -6.98
C VAL A 153 -11.99 1.28 -6.28
N PHE A 154 -11.92 1.12 -4.94
CA PHE A 154 -12.71 0.10 -4.23
C PHE A 154 -13.45 0.58 -2.97
N ARG A 155 -13.33 1.83 -2.49
CA ARG A 155 -13.71 2.15 -1.12
C ARG A 155 -14.73 3.26 -0.90
N ASP A 156 -15.22 3.95 -1.93
CA ASP A 156 -16.19 5.01 -1.70
C ASP A 156 -17.60 4.59 -2.14
N GLY A 157 -18.54 4.70 -1.19
CA GLY A 157 -19.93 4.33 -1.36
C GLY A 157 -20.59 4.93 -2.62
N GLY A 158 -21.54 4.23 -3.19
CA GLY A 158 -22.29 4.62 -4.38
C GLY A 158 -21.58 4.40 -5.73
N ASP A 159 -20.30 4.71 -5.86
CA ASP A 159 -19.52 4.54 -7.10
C ASP A 159 -18.55 3.34 -7.07
N GLY A 160 -18.34 2.72 -5.92
CA GLY A 160 -17.40 1.59 -5.75
C GLY A 160 -17.72 0.40 -6.66
N HIS A 161 -19.00 0.04 -6.81
CA HIS A 161 -19.44 -1.01 -7.73
C HIS A 161 -19.14 -0.68 -9.20
N LYS A 162 -19.32 0.57 -9.62
CA LYS A 162 -19.04 1.01 -11.00
C LYS A 162 -17.55 0.96 -11.30
N LYS A 163 -16.70 1.37 -10.35
CA LYS A 163 -15.25 1.32 -10.50
C LYS A 163 -14.73 -0.13 -10.52
N GLY A 164 -15.28 -0.99 -9.68
CA GLY A 164 -14.98 -2.43 -9.70
C GLY A 164 -15.31 -3.08 -11.04
N ALA A 165 -16.48 -2.80 -11.61
CA ALA A 165 -16.88 -3.28 -12.91
C ALA A 165 -15.99 -2.75 -14.05
N ALA A 166 -15.55 -1.49 -13.98
CA ALA A 166 -14.65 -0.91 -14.96
C ALA A 166 -13.28 -1.60 -14.95
N LEU A 167 -12.73 -1.86 -13.77
CA LEU A 167 -11.49 -2.62 -13.63
C LEU A 167 -11.67 -4.06 -14.16
N GLU A 168 -12.73 -4.75 -13.80
CA GLU A 168 -12.99 -6.12 -14.27
C GLU A 168 -13.07 -6.17 -15.79
N THR A 169 -13.82 -5.28 -16.41
CA THR A 169 -13.93 -5.17 -17.87
C THR A 169 -12.56 -4.91 -18.52
N TYR A 170 -11.75 -4.05 -17.92
CA TYR A 170 -10.40 -3.79 -18.38
C TYR A 170 -9.53 -5.04 -18.31
N LEU A 171 -9.53 -5.76 -17.18
CA LEU A 171 -8.74 -6.97 -16.99
C LEU A 171 -9.15 -8.08 -17.98
N GLN A 172 -10.45 -8.27 -18.19
CA GLN A 172 -10.96 -9.22 -19.17
C GLN A 172 -10.40 -8.92 -20.56
N ARG A 173 -10.49 -7.66 -21.00
CA ARG A 173 -9.94 -7.22 -22.30
C ARG A 173 -8.44 -7.47 -22.40
N GLN A 174 -7.66 -7.16 -21.37
CA GLN A 174 -6.21 -7.38 -21.37
C GLN A 174 -5.85 -8.85 -21.55
N PHE A 175 -6.55 -9.75 -20.85
CA PHE A 175 -6.31 -11.19 -21.03
C PHE A 175 -6.75 -11.71 -22.40
N ASP A 176 -7.85 -11.22 -22.97
CA ASP A 176 -8.29 -11.60 -24.31
C ASP A 176 -7.26 -11.16 -25.36
N GLN A 177 -6.71 -9.94 -25.23
CA GLN A 177 -5.63 -9.45 -26.08
C GLN A 177 -4.35 -10.28 -25.92
N SER A 178 -3.97 -10.62 -24.69
CA SER A 178 -2.77 -11.43 -24.42
C SER A 178 -2.88 -12.87 -24.91
N LEU A 179 -4.08 -13.44 -24.93
CA LEU A 179 -4.33 -14.76 -25.52
C LEU A 179 -4.25 -14.72 -27.05
N ALA A 180 -4.76 -13.66 -27.67
CA ALA A 180 -4.71 -13.47 -29.10
C ALA A 180 -3.31 -13.10 -29.61
N ASN A 181 -2.58 -12.26 -28.88
CA ASN A 181 -1.26 -11.76 -29.26
C ASN A 181 -0.34 -11.76 -28.01
N PRO A 182 0.26 -12.91 -27.67
CA PRO A 182 1.11 -13.04 -26.49
C PRO A 182 2.36 -12.16 -26.56
N GLY A 183 2.61 -11.36 -25.51
CA GLY A 183 3.81 -10.53 -25.33
C GLY A 183 4.69 -10.99 -24.16
N GLU A 184 5.53 -10.07 -23.70
CA GLU A 184 6.41 -10.24 -22.52
C GLU A 184 5.93 -9.43 -21.30
N ASP A 185 4.67 -9.02 -21.32
CA ASP A 185 4.02 -8.28 -20.25
C ASP A 185 3.41 -9.19 -19.19
N PHE A 186 2.93 -8.57 -18.11
CA PHE A 186 2.32 -9.25 -16.97
C PHE A 186 1.13 -10.12 -17.35
N PHE A 187 0.22 -9.63 -18.19
CA PHE A 187 -0.97 -10.39 -18.58
C PHE A 187 -0.60 -11.60 -19.44
N SER A 188 0.27 -11.39 -20.43
CA SER A 188 0.78 -12.46 -21.29
C SER A 188 1.53 -13.54 -20.51
N ALA A 189 2.26 -13.18 -19.47
CA ALA A 189 2.92 -14.17 -18.62
C ALA A 189 1.93 -15.00 -17.81
N LEU A 190 0.87 -14.39 -17.29
CA LEU A 190 -0.16 -15.10 -16.54
C LEU A 190 -0.92 -16.10 -17.44
N THR A 191 -1.14 -15.79 -18.74
CA THR A 191 -1.79 -16.75 -19.66
C THR A 191 -0.96 -18.00 -19.93
N ARG A 192 0.35 -17.95 -19.69
CA ARG A 192 1.29 -19.07 -19.86
C ARG A 192 1.72 -19.72 -18.55
N ALA A 193 1.36 -19.10 -17.43
CA ALA A 193 1.75 -19.58 -16.10
C ALA A 193 1.02 -20.87 -15.76
N THR A 194 1.70 -21.72 -15.01
CA THR A 194 1.15 -23.01 -14.54
C THR A 194 1.08 -23.05 -13.03
N PHE A 195 0.04 -23.68 -12.53
CA PHE A 195 -0.17 -23.99 -11.13
C PHE A 195 -0.42 -25.48 -10.98
N ARG A 196 0.41 -26.19 -10.23
CA ARG A 196 0.32 -27.64 -10.02
C ARG A 196 0.17 -28.46 -11.32
N GLY A 197 0.95 -28.11 -12.35
CA GLY A 197 1.00 -28.82 -13.62
C GLY A 197 -0.11 -28.50 -14.63
N ARG A 198 -1.02 -27.57 -14.33
CA ARG A 198 -2.02 -27.06 -15.28
C ARG A 198 -1.84 -25.55 -15.51
N LEU A 199 -2.33 -25.04 -16.63
CA LEU A 199 -2.44 -23.61 -16.84
C LEU A 199 -3.35 -22.96 -15.78
N LEU A 200 -3.11 -21.70 -15.47
CA LEU A 200 -4.00 -20.91 -14.65
C LEU A 200 -5.39 -20.84 -15.29
N THR A 201 -6.42 -20.90 -14.46
CA THR A 201 -7.78 -20.62 -14.91
C THR A 201 -7.96 -19.12 -15.16
N ARG A 202 -9.01 -18.74 -15.89
CA ARG A 202 -9.35 -17.34 -16.11
C ARG A 202 -9.57 -16.60 -14.79
N GLU A 203 -10.25 -17.24 -13.84
CA GLU A 203 -10.52 -16.67 -12.51
C GLU A 203 -9.22 -16.43 -11.73
N GLU A 204 -8.27 -17.37 -11.74
CA GLU A 204 -6.97 -17.21 -11.10
C GLU A 204 -6.19 -16.04 -11.72
N MET A 205 -6.11 -15.96 -13.05
CA MET A 205 -5.47 -14.84 -13.73
C MET A 205 -6.09 -13.49 -13.34
N MET A 206 -7.42 -13.42 -13.34
CA MET A 206 -8.18 -12.24 -12.95
C MET A 206 -7.92 -11.88 -11.48
N GLY A 207 -7.84 -12.86 -10.59
CA GLY A 207 -7.53 -12.66 -9.17
C GLY A 207 -6.16 -12.05 -8.91
N PHE A 208 -5.12 -12.51 -9.62
CA PHE A 208 -3.78 -11.91 -9.57
C PHE A 208 -3.77 -10.47 -10.06
N ALA A 209 -4.40 -10.23 -11.19
CA ALA A 209 -4.45 -8.90 -11.78
C ALA A 209 -5.27 -7.93 -10.91
N ASN A 210 -6.43 -8.36 -10.41
CA ASN A 210 -7.26 -7.55 -9.51
C ASN A 210 -6.47 -7.10 -8.27
N LEU A 211 -5.78 -8.03 -7.58
CA LEU A 211 -4.96 -7.68 -6.43
C LEU A 211 -3.84 -6.70 -6.78
N THR A 212 -3.20 -6.86 -7.94
CA THR A 212 -2.11 -5.97 -8.38
C THR A 212 -2.59 -4.52 -8.47
N PHE A 213 -3.78 -4.30 -9.01
CA PHE A 213 -4.36 -2.97 -9.11
C PHE A 213 -4.93 -2.46 -7.78
N ALA A 214 -5.57 -3.33 -6.99
CA ALA A 214 -6.14 -2.96 -5.69
C ALA A 214 -5.06 -2.57 -4.68
N GLY A 215 -3.98 -3.35 -4.58
CA GLY A 215 -2.90 -3.11 -3.61
C GLY A 215 -1.88 -2.07 -4.03
N GLY A 216 -1.69 -1.87 -5.33
CA GLY A 216 -0.55 -1.12 -5.88
C GLY A 216 -0.81 0.36 -6.17
N ARG A 217 -2.02 0.88 -6.00
CA ARG A 217 -2.35 2.26 -6.42
C ARG A 217 -2.45 3.23 -5.25
N ASP A 218 -3.51 3.17 -4.49
CA ASP A 218 -3.86 4.19 -3.49
C ASP A 218 -2.82 4.28 -2.38
N THR A 219 -2.22 3.16 -1.99
CA THR A 219 -1.17 3.13 -0.98
C THR A 219 0.05 3.97 -1.36
N ILE A 220 0.48 3.92 -2.61
CA ILE A 220 1.61 4.70 -3.12
C ILE A 220 1.23 6.18 -3.24
N ILE A 221 0.04 6.49 -3.76
CA ILE A 221 -0.46 7.86 -3.90
C ILE A 221 -0.49 8.56 -2.53
N HIS A 222 -1.04 7.88 -1.51
CA HIS A 222 -1.11 8.43 -0.16
C HIS A 222 0.27 8.53 0.52
N SER A 223 1.17 7.57 0.28
CA SER A 223 2.54 7.65 0.80
C SER A 223 3.29 8.85 0.21
N ILE A 224 3.23 9.06 -1.10
CA ILE A 224 3.87 10.19 -1.79
C ILE A 224 3.30 11.52 -1.29
N SER A 225 1.98 11.66 -1.25
CA SER A 225 1.34 12.91 -0.81
C SER A 225 1.65 13.22 0.66
N SER A 226 1.66 12.22 1.54
CA SER A 226 2.00 12.39 2.95
C SER A 226 3.46 12.82 3.15
N VAL A 227 4.38 12.26 2.38
CA VAL A 227 5.80 12.64 2.44
C VAL A 227 6.02 14.06 1.94
N LEU A 228 5.42 14.46 0.82
CA LEU A 228 5.53 15.84 0.31
C LEU A 228 4.89 16.85 1.26
N ALA A 229 3.75 16.52 1.87
CA ALA A 229 3.14 17.35 2.92
C ALA A 229 4.05 17.49 4.14
N TYR A 230 4.67 16.39 4.59
CA TYR A 230 5.61 16.42 5.71
C TYR A 230 6.83 17.29 5.40
N LEU A 231 7.44 17.12 4.24
CA LEU A 231 8.60 17.93 3.82
C LEU A 231 8.24 19.43 3.71
N GLY A 232 7.04 19.74 3.24
CA GLY A 232 6.56 21.12 3.18
C GLY A 232 6.31 21.74 4.56
N LYS A 233 5.83 20.96 5.51
CA LYS A 233 5.64 21.38 6.92
C LYS A 233 6.95 21.41 7.70
N ASN A 234 8.00 20.70 7.23
CA ASN A 234 9.29 20.53 7.93
C ASN A 234 10.48 20.77 6.98
N PRO A 235 10.76 22.03 6.58
CA PRO A 235 11.81 22.34 5.58
C PRO A 235 13.20 21.81 5.96
N LYS A 236 13.53 21.76 7.25
CA LYS A 236 14.78 21.18 7.76
C LYS A 236 14.96 19.70 7.42
N ALA A 237 13.85 18.96 7.20
CA ALA A 237 13.92 17.57 6.81
C ALA A 237 14.52 17.39 5.41
N LEU A 238 14.12 18.22 4.44
CA LEU A 238 14.65 18.19 3.10
C LEU A 238 16.16 18.60 3.10
N GLU A 239 16.52 19.59 3.88
CA GLU A 239 17.92 20.01 4.05
C GLU A 239 18.76 18.89 4.68
N PHE A 240 18.26 18.22 5.72
CA PHE A 240 18.93 17.09 6.36
C PHE A 240 19.21 15.94 5.37
N LEU A 241 18.27 15.63 4.48
CA LEU A 241 18.46 14.62 3.44
C LEU A 241 19.43 15.06 2.35
N ARG A 242 19.46 16.35 2.03
CA ARG A 242 20.39 16.91 1.03
C ARG A 242 21.83 16.84 1.46
N GLN A 243 22.11 17.02 2.75
CA GLN A 243 23.47 16.96 3.30
C GLN A 243 24.13 15.58 3.13
N ASP A 244 23.34 14.50 3.12
CA ASP A 244 23.84 13.14 2.95
C ASP A 244 22.80 12.25 2.28
N PRO A 245 22.93 11.96 0.97
CA PRO A 245 22.01 11.11 0.24
C PRO A 245 21.87 9.67 0.80
N ALA A 246 22.85 9.17 1.55
CA ALA A 246 22.77 7.85 2.18
C ALA A 246 21.62 7.78 3.22
N ARG A 247 21.24 8.93 3.80
CA ARG A 247 20.12 9.04 4.75
C ARG A 247 18.76 8.72 4.12
N ILE A 248 18.61 8.85 2.79
CA ILE A 248 17.35 8.58 2.08
C ILE A 248 16.85 7.16 2.35
N VAL A 249 17.75 6.19 2.48
CA VAL A 249 17.39 4.81 2.76
C VAL A 249 16.66 4.68 4.11
N LEU A 250 17.24 5.23 5.18
CA LEU A 250 16.63 5.21 6.52
C LEU A 250 15.37 6.06 6.57
N ALA A 251 15.43 7.27 6.01
CA ALA A 251 14.30 8.18 5.97
C ALA A 251 13.09 7.59 5.23
N SER A 252 13.30 6.87 4.13
CA SER A 252 12.21 6.21 3.41
C SER A 252 11.51 5.14 4.27
N GLU A 253 12.25 4.34 5.04
CA GLU A 253 11.65 3.36 5.95
C GLU A 253 10.90 4.06 7.11
N GLU A 254 11.43 5.19 7.61
CA GLU A 254 10.72 5.97 8.63
C GLU A 254 9.42 6.60 8.09
N PHE A 255 9.44 7.10 6.86
CA PHE A 255 8.22 7.60 6.22
C PHE A 255 7.19 6.48 6.01
N PHE A 256 7.62 5.27 5.62
CA PHE A 256 6.72 4.11 5.55
C PHE A 256 6.17 3.75 6.93
N ARG A 257 6.98 3.80 7.99
CA ARG A 257 6.52 3.53 9.35
C ARG A 257 5.40 4.49 9.78
N VAL A 258 5.62 5.79 9.56
CA VAL A 258 4.74 6.85 10.09
C VAL A 258 3.52 7.08 9.21
N PHE A 259 3.72 7.13 7.88
CA PHE A 259 2.68 7.54 6.92
C PHE A 259 2.07 6.35 6.15
N MET A 260 2.09 5.17 6.75
CA MET A 260 1.45 4.02 6.12
C MET A 260 -0.06 4.26 5.92
N PRO A 261 -0.57 4.06 4.70
CA PRO A 261 -1.98 4.34 4.41
C PRO A 261 -2.94 3.21 4.83
N LEU A 262 -2.45 1.97 4.95
CA LEU A 262 -3.26 0.81 5.34
C LEU A 262 -3.17 0.60 6.85
N THR A 263 -4.22 0.95 7.59
CA THR A 263 -4.25 0.87 9.05
C THR A 263 -4.14 -0.56 9.55
N HIS A 264 -4.89 -1.48 8.96
CA HIS A 264 -5.00 -2.87 9.41
C HIS A 264 -5.45 -3.79 8.28
N ILE A 265 -5.39 -5.11 8.52
CA ILE A 265 -5.89 -6.15 7.61
C ILE A 265 -6.54 -7.28 8.39
N GLY A 266 -7.57 -7.89 7.80
CA GLY A 266 -8.31 -8.99 8.42
C GLY A 266 -7.61 -10.35 8.33
N ARG A 267 -8.00 -11.20 9.26
CA ARG A 267 -7.80 -12.64 9.26
C ARG A 267 -9.06 -13.32 9.77
N VAL A 268 -9.25 -14.57 9.43
CA VAL A 268 -10.37 -15.38 9.92
C VAL A 268 -9.82 -16.49 10.81
N CYS A 269 -10.46 -16.74 11.95
CA CYS A 269 -10.13 -17.86 12.82
C CYS A 269 -10.92 -19.09 12.39
N PRO A 270 -10.28 -20.16 11.84
CA PRO A 270 -10.98 -21.36 11.39
C PRO A 270 -11.67 -22.13 12.53
N VAL A 271 -11.14 -22.00 13.73
CA VAL A 271 -11.67 -22.62 14.97
C VAL A 271 -11.86 -21.56 16.04
N GLU A 272 -12.61 -21.91 17.11
CA GLU A 272 -12.74 -21.01 18.26
C GLU A 272 -11.34 -20.67 18.80
N THR A 273 -11.05 -19.40 18.89
CA THR A 273 -9.72 -18.87 19.25
C THR A 273 -9.85 -17.82 20.34
N ASP A 274 -9.04 -17.94 21.38
CA ASP A 274 -8.84 -16.84 22.34
C ASP A 274 -7.80 -15.86 21.80
N VAL A 275 -8.24 -14.63 21.54
CA VAL A 275 -7.38 -13.54 21.05
C VAL A 275 -7.18 -12.56 22.20
N TYR A 276 -6.18 -12.83 23.03
CA TYR A 276 -5.82 -12.01 24.20
C TYR A 276 -7.02 -11.71 25.12
N GLY A 277 -7.77 -12.76 25.50
CA GLY A 277 -8.94 -12.66 26.36
C GLY A 277 -10.26 -12.34 25.64
N VAL A 278 -10.24 -12.23 24.31
CA VAL A 278 -11.44 -12.08 23.48
C VAL A 278 -11.69 -13.38 22.71
N LYS A 279 -12.79 -14.07 23.02
CA LYS A 279 -13.18 -15.28 22.29
C LYS A 279 -13.75 -14.95 20.92
N VAL A 280 -13.13 -15.49 19.89
CA VAL A 280 -13.55 -15.39 18.48
C VAL A 280 -14.11 -16.74 18.06
N LYS A 281 -15.33 -16.76 17.55
CA LYS A 281 -16.02 -17.97 17.07
C LYS A 281 -15.34 -18.51 15.80
N PRO A 282 -15.53 -19.81 15.47
CA PRO A 282 -15.11 -20.33 14.17
C PRO A 282 -15.68 -19.49 13.03
N GLY A 283 -14.82 -19.10 12.08
CA GLY A 283 -15.17 -18.21 10.98
C GLY A 283 -15.22 -16.71 11.36
N GLY A 284 -15.05 -16.35 12.64
CA GLY A 284 -14.97 -14.96 13.07
C GLY A 284 -13.70 -14.27 12.63
N ARG A 285 -13.77 -12.95 12.40
CA ARG A 285 -12.62 -12.14 11.96
C ARG A 285 -11.82 -11.58 13.12
N VAL A 286 -10.54 -11.36 12.86
CA VAL A 286 -9.58 -10.64 13.69
C VAL A 286 -8.87 -9.63 12.82
N SER A 287 -8.51 -8.50 13.34
CA SER A 287 -7.74 -7.47 12.63
C SER A 287 -6.32 -7.37 13.15
N LEU A 288 -5.34 -7.30 12.25
CA LEU A 288 -3.93 -7.03 12.53
C LEU A 288 -3.66 -5.54 12.28
N CYS A 289 -3.44 -4.76 13.34
CA CYS A 289 -3.27 -3.31 13.24
C CYS A 289 -1.80 -2.92 13.03
N TRP A 290 -1.41 -2.78 11.76
CA TRP A 290 -0.07 -2.33 11.40
C TRP A 290 0.25 -0.94 11.93
N ALA A 291 -0.74 -0.02 11.88
CA ALA A 291 -0.56 1.34 12.31
C ALA A 291 -0.26 1.45 13.81
N SER A 292 -0.98 0.69 14.64
CA SER A 292 -0.70 0.60 16.07
C SER A 292 0.66 -0.04 16.35
N ALA A 293 0.95 -1.16 15.67
CA ALA A 293 2.22 -1.87 15.82
C ALA A 293 3.43 -0.97 15.50
N ASN A 294 3.30 -0.08 14.50
CA ASN A 294 4.34 0.88 14.12
C ASN A 294 4.52 2.04 15.12
N GLN A 295 3.64 2.18 16.08
CA GLN A 295 3.67 3.19 17.15
C GLN A 295 3.89 2.56 18.53
N ASP A 296 4.23 1.27 18.59
CA ASP A 296 4.43 0.56 19.85
C ASP A 296 5.74 0.96 20.53
N GLU A 297 5.64 1.51 21.74
CA GLU A 297 6.79 1.91 22.56
C GLU A 297 7.69 0.75 22.96
N ALA A 298 7.19 -0.48 22.91
CA ALA A 298 8.01 -1.68 23.14
C ALA A 298 8.93 -2.01 21.97
N ALA A 299 8.61 -1.52 20.75
CA ALA A 299 9.39 -1.76 19.53
C ALA A 299 10.17 -0.53 19.04
N PHE A 300 9.69 0.67 19.38
CA PHE A 300 10.24 1.93 18.89
C PHE A 300 10.44 2.93 20.02
N GLU A 301 11.63 3.44 20.17
CA GLU A 301 11.91 4.59 21.03
C GLU A 301 11.26 5.85 20.43
N ALA A 302 10.53 6.64 21.23
CA ALA A 302 9.80 7.84 20.82
C ALA A 302 9.03 7.60 19.48
N PRO A 303 8.03 6.68 19.47
CA PRO A 303 7.36 6.25 18.23
C PRO A 303 6.53 7.35 17.57
N ASP A 304 6.12 8.37 18.32
CA ASP A 304 5.38 9.53 17.86
C ASP A 304 6.27 10.63 17.22
N GLU A 305 7.60 10.44 17.24
CA GLU A 305 8.55 11.29 16.54
C GLU A 305 8.89 10.72 15.16
N VAL A 306 9.00 11.59 14.15
CA VAL A 306 9.57 11.25 12.83
C VAL A 306 11.07 11.44 12.91
N ARG A 307 11.81 10.33 12.95
CA ARG A 307 13.27 10.33 13.03
C ARG A 307 13.85 9.76 11.73
N LEU A 308 14.33 10.63 10.85
CA LEU A 308 14.79 10.29 9.50
C LEU A 308 16.05 9.40 9.47
N ASP A 309 16.70 9.24 10.59
CA ASP A 309 17.87 8.39 10.82
C ASP A 309 17.57 7.19 11.74
N ARG A 310 16.29 6.89 11.99
CA ARG A 310 15.88 5.82 12.90
C ARG A 310 16.53 4.49 12.54
N LYS A 311 17.21 3.89 13.53
CA LYS A 311 17.83 2.57 13.44
C LYS A 311 17.95 1.96 14.84
N PRO A 312 17.40 0.75 15.11
CA PRO A 312 16.62 -0.08 14.17
C PRO A 312 15.24 0.49 13.85
N ASN A 313 14.66 0.03 12.73
CA ASN A 313 13.30 0.41 12.31
C ASN A 313 12.52 -0.84 11.85
N PRO A 314 12.06 -1.70 12.78
CA PRO A 314 11.36 -2.94 12.46
C PRO A 314 9.88 -2.73 12.12
N HIS A 315 9.55 -1.75 11.29
CA HIS A 315 8.16 -1.42 10.98
C HIS A 315 7.43 -2.53 10.20
N LEU A 316 6.13 -2.60 10.39
CA LEU A 316 5.24 -3.58 9.78
C LEU A 316 4.38 -3.02 8.63
N SER A 317 4.77 -1.90 8.03
CA SER A 317 4.01 -1.21 6.97
C SER A 317 3.82 -2.04 5.71
N PHE A 318 4.70 -3.00 5.49
CA PHE A 318 4.60 -3.96 4.40
C PHE A 318 4.06 -5.32 4.82
N GLY A 319 3.47 -5.42 6.00
CA GLY A 319 3.06 -6.69 6.58
C GLY A 319 4.23 -7.51 7.09
N PHE A 320 3.97 -8.78 7.43
CA PHE A 320 4.96 -9.70 7.97
C PHE A 320 4.61 -11.17 7.64
N GLY A 321 5.62 -12.07 7.61
CA GLY A 321 5.42 -13.49 7.33
C GLY A 321 5.17 -13.79 5.85
N ALA A 322 4.36 -14.82 5.57
CA ALA A 322 4.10 -15.29 4.21
C ALA A 322 3.52 -14.19 3.30
N HIS A 323 2.65 -13.36 3.86
CA HIS A 323 1.97 -12.27 3.15
C HIS A 323 2.76 -10.94 3.12
N LEU A 324 4.08 -10.96 3.32
CA LEU A 324 4.91 -9.75 3.14
C LEU A 324 4.64 -9.13 1.76
N CYS A 325 4.41 -7.83 1.73
CA CYS A 325 3.98 -7.10 0.54
C CYS A 325 4.89 -7.36 -0.68
N LEU A 326 4.30 -7.86 -1.77
CA LEU A 326 4.99 -8.08 -3.05
C LEU A 326 5.47 -6.76 -3.66
N GLY A 327 4.70 -5.68 -3.49
CA GLY A 327 4.99 -4.35 -4.02
C GLY A 327 6.04 -3.56 -3.25
N ALA A 328 6.56 -4.06 -2.11
CA ALA A 328 7.51 -3.32 -1.28
C ALA A 328 8.78 -2.85 -2.03
N PRO A 329 9.40 -3.64 -2.94
CA PRO A 329 10.52 -3.16 -3.74
C PRO A 329 10.15 -1.99 -4.66
N HIS A 330 8.95 -2.02 -5.24
CA HIS A 330 8.45 -0.95 -6.12
C HIS A 330 8.14 0.33 -5.33
N ALA A 331 7.46 0.23 -4.19
CA ALA A 331 7.19 1.37 -3.32
C ALA A 331 8.48 2.04 -2.85
N ARG A 332 9.49 1.24 -2.47
CA ARG A 332 10.81 1.74 -2.09
C ARG A 332 11.54 2.42 -3.25
N LEU A 333 11.48 1.84 -4.44
CA LEU A 333 12.06 2.47 -5.64
C LEU A 333 11.43 3.85 -5.87
N LEU A 334 10.11 3.96 -5.89
CA LEU A 334 9.42 5.22 -6.13
C LEU A 334 9.74 6.27 -5.08
N LEU A 335 9.60 5.94 -3.80
CA LEU A 335 9.81 6.92 -2.74
C LEU A 335 11.26 7.36 -2.62
N ARG A 336 12.22 6.42 -2.69
CA ARG A 336 13.65 6.75 -2.62
C ARG A 336 14.11 7.60 -3.80
N THR A 337 13.68 7.26 -5.01
CA THR A 337 13.97 8.06 -6.20
C THR A 337 13.36 9.46 -6.10
N LEU A 338 12.10 9.57 -5.65
CA LEU A 338 11.46 10.86 -5.45
C LEU A 338 12.23 11.72 -4.44
N LEU A 339 12.62 11.18 -3.29
CA LEU A 339 13.41 11.88 -2.29
C LEU A 339 14.75 12.31 -2.85
N GLN A 340 15.46 11.43 -3.58
CA GLN A 340 16.74 11.74 -4.21
C GLN A 340 16.61 12.89 -5.22
N LYS A 341 15.59 12.87 -6.08
CA LYS A 341 15.37 13.94 -7.06
C LYS A 341 14.93 15.24 -6.38
N CYS A 342 14.10 15.16 -5.34
CA CYS A 342 13.75 16.35 -4.54
C CYS A 342 14.97 16.99 -3.89
N THR A 343 15.87 16.21 -3.29
CA THR A 343 17.09 16.77 -2.69
C THR A 343 18.01 17.45 -3.70
N GLY A 344 18.01 17.02 -4.96
CA GLY A 344 18.86 17.59 -6.02
C GLY A 344 18.21 18.72 -6.81
N ARG A 345 16.90 18.98 -6.70
CA ARG A 345 16.20 19.96 -7.55
C ARG A 345 15.31 20.95 -6.81
N VAL A 346 14.85 20.61 -5.61
CA VAL A 346 13.84 21.38 -4.88
C VAL A 346 14.48 22.08 -3.69
N ALA A 347 14.51 23.41 -3.69
CA ALA A 347 14.99 24.20 -2.55
C ALA A 347 13.98 24.14 -1.39
N GLY A 348 12.69 24.20 -1.70
CA GLY A 348 11.63 24.18 -0.70
C GLY A 348 10.29 23.73 -1.25
N ILE A 349 9.43 23.27 -0.35
CA ILE A 349 8.05 22.89 -0.61
C ILE A 349 7.16 23.76 0.28
N THR A 350 6.20 24.48 -0.31
CA THR A 350 5.22 25.28 0.44
C THR A 350 3.84 24.63 0.29
N VAL A 351 3.23 24.21 1.38
CA VAL A 351 1.85 23.73 1.39
C VAL A 351 0.91 24.91 1.31
N LEU A 352 0.12 25.00 0.24
CA LEU A 352 -0.86 26.07 0.00
C LEU A 352 -2.25 25.68 0.51
N ALA A 353 -2.66 24.43 0.27
CA ALA A 353 -3.92 23.87 0.76
C ALA A 353 -3.77 22.37 1.00
N ALA A 354 -4.49 21.84 1.97
CA ALA A 354 -4.49 20.41 2.27
C ALA A 354 -5.86 20.00 2.83
N LYS A 355 -6.40 18.89 2.30
CA LYS A 355 -7.54 18.18 2.88
C LYS A 355 -7.09 16.77 3.20
N GLU A 356 -7.02 16.47 4.49
CA GLU A 356 -6.61 15.16 4.98
C GLU A 356 -7.68 14.11 4.68
N ARG A 357 -7.22 12.91 4.35
CA ARG A 357 -8.07 11.72 4.28
C ARG A 357 -8.10 11.07 5.64
N ILE A 358 -9.28 11.07 6.23
CA ILE A 358 -9.50 10.54 7.59
C ILE A 358 -10.24 9.21 7.47
N GLU A 359 -9.63 8.15 7.99
CA GLU A 359 -10.32 6.91 8.32
C GLU A 359 -11.08 7.15 9.63
N ASN A 360 -12.40 7.13 9.54
CA ASN A 360 -13.29 7.50 10.63
C ASN A 360 -14.15 6.30 11.02
N GLU A 361 -13.67 5.54 11.99
CA GLU A 361 -14.36 4.39 12.55
C GLU A 361 -14.97 4.74 13.90
N ALA A 362 -15.97 3.98 14.34
CA ALA A 362 -16.63 4.22 15.62
C ALA A 362 -15.67 4.20 16.83
N SER A 363 -14.58 3.44 16.74
CA SER A 363 -13.62 3.22 17.81
C SER A 363 -12.34 4.07 17.69
N TYR A 364 -12.06 4.64 16.52
CA TYR A 364 -10.86 5.47 16.30
C TYR A 364 -11.00 6.37 15.06
N GLN A 365 -10.17 7.40 15.02
CA GLN A 365 -9.95 8.23 13.84
C GLN A 365 -8.47 8.29 13.53
N ARG A 366 -8.10 8.14 12.25
CA ARG A 366 -6.71 8.19 11.80
C ARG A 366 -6.58 8.87 10.44
N VAL A 367 -5.59 9.76 10.32
CA VAL A 367 -5.18 10.32 9.02
C VAL A 367 -4.42 9.24 8.24
N THR A 368 -4.90 8.90 7.05
CA THR A 368 -4.33 7.86 6.18
C THR A 368 -3.72 8.40 4.89
N GLY A 369 -3.70 9.71 4.72
CA GLY A 369 -3.17 10.40 3.54
C GLY A 369 -3.90 11.72 3.31
N TYR A 370 -4.03 12.10 2.04
CA TYR A 370 -4.69 13.33 1.64
C TYR A 370 -5.74 13.04 0.56
N GLU A 371 -6.90 13.70 0.66
CA GLU A 371 -7.88 13.76 -0.43
C GLU A 371 -7.43 14.78 -1.50
N SER A 372 -6.83 15.87 -1.05
CA SER A 372 -6.18 16.86 -1.90
C SER A 372 -5.03 17.53 -1.16
N LEU A 373 -3.97 17.86 -1.89
CA LEU A 373 -2.79 18.55 -1.36
C LEU A 373 -2.23 19.47 -2.44
N THR A 374 -2.37 20.77 -2.27
CA THR A 374 -1.78 21.74 -3.20
C THR A 374 -0.49 22.27 -2.63
N VAL A 375 0.59 22.16 -3.41
CA VAL A 375 1.91 22.65 -3.03
C VAL A 375 2.52 23.51 -4.13
N LYS A 376 3.40 24.42 -3.70
CA LYS A 376 4.36 25.11 -4.57
C LYS A 376 5.73 24.53 -4.35
N LEU A 377 6.43 24.16 -5.41
CA LEU A 377 7.82 23.72 -5.38
C LEU A 377 8.71 24.89 -5.78
N SER A 378 9.77 25.13 -5.03
CA SER A 378 10.77 26.15 -5.35
C SER A 378 12.05 25.46 -5.87
N PRO A 379 12.62 25.86 -7.02
CA PRO A 379 13.86 25.28 -7.54
C PRO A 379 15.06 25.62 -6.67
N LEU A 380 16.10 24.76 -6.69
CA LEU A 380 17.41 25.02 -6.11
C LEU A 380 18.14 26.13 -6.86
#